data_6a8d528af725a329092a66d954d12566
#
_entry.id   6a8d528af725a329092a66d954d12566
#
_cell.length_a   1.000
_cell.length_b   1.000
_cell.length_c   1.000
_cell.angle_alpha   90.00
_cell.angle_beta   90.00
_cell.angle_gamma   90.00
#
_symmetry.space_group_name_H-M   'P 1'
#
loop_
_entity.id
_entity.type
_entity.pdbx_description
1 polymer ?
#
loop_
_entity_poly.entity_id
_entity_poly.type
_entity_poly.pdbx_seq_one_letter_code
_entity_poly.pdbx_strand_id
1 'polypeptide(L)'
;MRTINFVTLPGALMATRLPTVEALELGGSSCSSGQSSERLKKTGRERKRLPAWFKTSLPVGKSQHKYNATMSSVKEHGLHTVCEEARCPNIHDCWGRGTATFMIAGDVCTRGCRFCAVDTAKNPPPLNPEEPSDLAGAIEKMGIEHAVITVVNRDDIPDGGASHYRKCIMAVHERCPEVGIEILCSDLDGNLESLRSLLEDLPIRVFAHNVECVPRLDNHVRDRRASFSQSLNILSEAKKIRPD
;
A
#
# COMPACT_ATOMS: atom_id res chain seq x y z
N MET A 1 22.62 4.65 -11.51
CA MET A 1 22.71 4.06 -10.17
C MET A 1 22.20 5.07 -9.15
N ARG A 2 20.96 4.99 -8.76
CA ARG A 2 20.39 5.87 -7.72
C ARG A 2 20.16 5.06 -6.48
N THR A 3 20.72 5.54 -5.41
CA THR A 3 20.75 5.02 -4.06
C THR A 3 19.37 4.51 -3.61
N ILE A 4 19.36 3.30 -3.03
CA ILE A 4 18.20 2.74 -2.33
C ILE A 4 17.85 3.71 -1.19
N ASN A 5 16.87 4.56 -1.42
CA ASN A 5 16.29 5.36 -0.35
C ASN A 5 15.34 4.47 0.44
N PHE A 6 15.74 4.10 1.64
CA PHE A 6 14.86 3.52 2.64
C PHE A 6 13.77 4.56 2.96
N VAL A 7 12.63 4.46 2.31
CA VAL A 7 11.45 5.20 2.75
C VAL A 7 10.84 4.40 3.90
N THR A 8 11.31 4.69 5.10
CA THR A 8 10.57 4.35 6.31
C THR A 8 9.31 5.20 6.31
N LEU A 9 8.18 4.60 6.02
CA LEU A 9 6.88 5.24 6.25
C LEU A 9 6.72 5.48 7.74
N PRO A 10 6.63 6.72 8.22
CA PRO A 10 6.34 6.99 9.62
C PRO A 10 4.84 6.84 9.84
N GLY A 11 4.48 5.80 10.60
CA GLY A 11 3.24 5.76 11.33
C GLY A 11 2.01 5.30 10.57
N ALA A 12 1.83 3.99 10.47
CA ALA A 12 0.49 3.43 10.35
C ALA A 12 -0.31 3.84 11.60
N LEU A 13 -1.29 4.72 11.43
CA LEU A 13 -2.27 5.03 12.46
C LEU A 13 -3.05 3.75 12.74
N MET A 14 -2.93 3.22 13.95
CA MET A 14 -3.78 2.13 14.44
C MET A 14 -5.25 2.54 14.30
N ALA A 15 -5.95 1.92 13.38
CA ALA A 15 -7.40 1.89 13.40
C ALA A 15 -7.84 0.92 14.51
N THR A 16 -8.13 1.44 15.68
CA THR A 16 -8.81 0.69 16.73
C THR A 16 -10.21 0.35 16.22
N ARG A 17 -10.50 -0.95 16.09
CA ARG A 17 -11.86 -1.45 15.87
C ARG A 17 -12.75 -0.97 17.02
N LEU A 18 -13.75 -0.19 16.70
CA LEU A 18 -14.85 0.11 17.62
C LEU A 18 -15.70 -1.17 17.76
N PRO A 19 -16.13 -1.54 19.00
CA PRO A 19 -17.03 -2.66 19.17
C PRO A 19 -18.41 -2.33 18.57
N THR A 20 -19.00 -3.28 17.86
CA THR A 20 -20.36 -3.25 17.37
C THR A 20 -21.33 -3.08 18.54
N VAL A 21 -22.13 -2.03 18.49
CA VAL A 21 -23.21 -1.79 19.46
C VAL A 21 -24.40 -2.65 19.04
N GLU A 22 -24.73 -3.67 19.82
CA GLU A 22 -26.01 -4.36 19.73
C GLU A 22 -27.15 -3.40 20.07
N ALA A 23 -28.16 -3.38 19.20
CA ALA A 23 -29.36 -2.62 19.39
C ALA A 23 -30.19 -3.25 20.54
N LEU A 24 -30.35 -2.54 21.62
CA LEU A 24 -31.34 -2.82 22.65
C LEU A 24 -32.60 -2.01 22.36
N GLU A 25 -33.70 -2.73 22.21
CA GLU A 25 -35.03 -2.21 21.90
C GLU A 25 -35.60 -1.33 23.02
N LEU A 26 -36.36 -0.35 22.60
CA LEU A 26 -36.99 0.70 23.37
C LEU A 26 -38.17 0.25 24.17
N GLY A 27 -38.16 0.52 25.45
CA GLY A 27 -39.35 0.71 26.26
C GLY A 27 -39.62 2.20 26.41
N GLY A 28 -40.72 2.68 25.87
CA GLY A 28 -41.14 4.07 26.00
C GLY A 28 -41.73 4.34 27.40
N SER A 29 -41.40 5.51 27.94
CA SER A 29 -42.23 6.21 28.93
C SER A 29 -41.98 7.71 28.88
N SER A 30 -43.01 8.47 28.67
CA SER A 30 -43.08 9.92 28.72
C SER A 30 -42.97 10.40 30.18
N CYS A 31 -42.21 11.47 30.45
CA CYS A 31 -42.64 12.60 31.28
C CYS A 31 -41.62 13.75 31.31
N SER A 32 -42.15 14.86 31.03
CA SER A 32 -41.92 16.29 31.33
C SER A 32 -40.81 16.76 32.24
N SER A 33 -40.38 17.97 31.88
CA SER A 33 -39.86 19.11 32.69
C SER A 33 -38.35 19.22 32.93
N GLY A 34 -37.79 20.18 32.25
CA GLY A 34 -36.89 21.24 32.69
C GLY A 34 -35.74 20.90 33.65
N GLN A 35 -34.55 20.71 33.08
CA GLN A 35 -33.33 21.11 33.80
C GLN A 35 -32.27 21.54 32.79
N SER A 36 -31.69 22.71 33.10
CA SER A 36 -30.61 23.38 32.36
C SER A 36 -29.44 22.44 32.05
N SER A 37 -29.12 22.36 30.76
CA SER A 37 -27.93 21.64 30.28
C SER A 37 -26.66 22.36 30.74
N GLU A 38 -26.04 21.91 31.80
CA GLU A 38 -24.63 22.18 32.09
C GLU A 38 -23.79 21.56 30.97
N ARG A 39 -23.37 22.40 30.06
CA ARG A 39 -22.43 22.07 29.00
C ARG A 39 -21.12 21.67 29.64
N LEU A 40 -20.85 20.37 29.75
CA LEU A 40 -19.54 19.79 30.08
C LEU A 40 -18.48 20.53 29.27
N LYS A 41 -17.74 21.44 29.90
CA LYS A 41 -16.54 22.07 29.32
C LYS A 41 -15.56 20.93 29.04
N LYS A 42 -15.43 20.57 27.76
CA LYS A 42 -14.34 19.72 27.28
C LYS A 42 -13.05 20.39 27.74
N THR A 43 -12.36 19.77 28.70
CA THR A 43 -11.02 20.17 29.09
C THR A 43 -10.15 20.15 27.84
N GLY A 44 -9.87 21.34 27.32
CA GLY A 44 -9.07 21.51 26.12
C GLY A 44 -7.66 21.02 26.40
N ARG A 45 -7.38 19.78 26.01
CA ARG A 45 -6.01 19.28 25.93
C ARG A 45 -5.33 20.15 24.89
N GLU A 46 -4.44 21.02 25.32
CA GLU A 46 -3.68 21.92 24.45
C GLU A 46 -2.97 21.08 23.38
N ARG A 47 -3.45 21.14 22.13
CA ARG A 47 -2.84 20.40 21.02
C ARG A 47 -1.50 21.07 20.72
N LYS A 48 -0.40 20.45 21.17
CA LYS A 48 0.95 20.91 20.79
C LYS A 48 1.04 21.00 19.26
N ARG A 49 1.55 22.12 18.78
CA ARG A 49 1.80 22.30 17.33
C ARG A 49 2.77 21.24 16.86
N LEU A 50 2.42 20.54 15.80
CA LEU A 50 3.32 19.57 15.15
C LEU A 50 4.57 20.29 14.63
N PRO A 51 5.75 19.67 14.73
CA PRO A 51 7.00 20.18 14.16
C PRO A 51 6.84 20.50 12.67
N ALA A 52 7.63 21.43 12.16
CA ALA A 52 7.55 21.85 10.75
C ALA A 52 7.75 20.70 9.76
N TRP A 53 8.64 19.76 10.08
CA TRP A 53 8.92 18.57 9.27
C TRP A 53 7.76 17.56 9.22
N PHE A 54 6.77 17.69 10.07
CA PHE A 54 5.55 16.87 10.10
C PHE A 54 4.45 17.43 9.18
N LYS A 55 4.69 18.59 8.56
CA LYS A 55 3.72 19.24 7.69
C LYS A 55 4.05 18.92 6.25
N THR A 56 3.11 18.32 5.53
CA THR A 56 3.20 18.13 4.08
C THR A 56 2.76 19.40 3.37
N SER A 57 3.55 19.85 2.40
CA SER A 57 3.17 20.96 1.53
C SER A 57 2.12 20.48 0.52
N LEU A 58 1.06 21.26 0.33
CA LEU A 58 0.15 20.97 -0.76
C LEU A 58 0.80 21.33 -2.10
N PRO A 59 0.55 20.56 -3.16
CA PRO A 59 1.09 20.85 -4.48
C PRO A 59 0.56 22.19 -4.99
N VAL A 60 1.39 22.92 -5.75
CA VAL A 60 1.04 24.20 -6.38
C VAL A 60 1.47 24.21 -7.85
N GLY A 61 0.83 25.02 -8.68
CA GLY A 61 1.17 25.17 -10.09
C GLY A 61 1.03 23.86 -10.87
N LYS A 62 2.05 23.46 -11.63
CA LYS A 62 2.03 22.26 -12.47
C LYS A 62 1.74 20.97 -11.68
N SER A 63 2.26 20.85 -10.48
CA SER A 63 2.03 19.72 -9.60
C SER A 63 0.57 19.61 -9.17
N GLN A 64 -0.09 20.74 -8.90
CA GLN A 64 -1.53 20.79 -8.62
C GLN A 64 -2.36 20.35 -9.83
N HIS A 65 -1.97 20.75 -11.04
CA HIS A 65 -2.67 20.33 -12.26
C HIS A 65 -2.56 18.81 -12.48
N LYS A 66 -1.35 18.22 -12.29
CA LYS A 66 -1.16 16.77 -12.37
C LYS A 66 -2.00 16.02 -11.32
N TYR A 67 -1.96 16.48 -10.08
CA TYR A 67 -2.79 15.90 -9.03
C TYR A 67 -4.28 15.89 -9.40
N ASN A 68 -4.81 17.04 -9.84
CA ASN A 68 -6.21 17.15 -10.23
C ASN A 68 -6.55 16.24 -11.43
N ALA A 69 -5.68 16.16 -12.43
CA ALA A 69 -5.87 15.29 -13.58
C ALA A 69 -5.92 13.80 -13.17
N THR A 70 -4.98 13.35 -12.34
CA THR A 70 -4.96 11.98 -11.79
C THR A 70 -6.21 11.70 -10.97
N MET A 71 -6.61 12.63 -10.09
CA MET A 71 -7.83 12.50 -9.27
C MET A 71 -9.10 12.41 -10.13
N SER A 72 -9.21 13.23 -11.18
CA SER A 72 -10.35 13.17 -12.10
C SER A 72 -10.39 11.84 -12.83
N SER A 73 -9.24 11.39 -13.36
CA SER A 73 -9.12 10.11 -14.07
C SER A 73 -9.51 8.91 -13.20
N VAL A 74 -9.05 8.88 -11.94
CA VAL A 74 -9.43 7.84 -10.97
C VAL A 74 -10.94 7.81 -10.76
N LYS A 75 -11.57 8.98 -10.55
CA LYS A 75 -13.03 9.07 -10.33
C LYS A 75 -13.85 8.72 -11.57
N GLU A 76 -13.47 9.25 -12.73
CA GLU A 76 -14.20 9.04 -14.00
C GLU A 76 -14.17 7.58 -14.45
N HIS A 77 -13.08 6.87 -14.16
CA HIS A 77 -12.92 5.47 -14.57
C HIS A 77 -13.16 4.47 -13.45
N GLY A 78 -13.54 4.92 -12.24
CA GLY A 78 -13.80 4.04 -11.10
C GLY A 78 -12.59 3.20 -10.69
N LEU A 79 -11.37 3.78 -10.79
CA LEU A 79 -10.13 3.07 -10.49
C LEU A 79 -9.88 3.01 -8.99
N HIS A 80 -9.26 1.93 -8.54
CA HIS A 80 -8.87 1.73 -7.15
C HIS A 80 -7.36 1.84 -6.99
N THR A 81 -6.91 2.62 -6.01
CA THR A 81 -5.48 2.77 -5.71
C THR A 81 -5.22 2.57 -4.22
N VAL A 82 -4.10 1.96 -3.89
CA VAL A 82 -3.64 1.84 -2.49
C VAL A 82 -3.52 3.23 -1.84
N CYS A 83 -3.23 4.26 -2.63
CA CYS A 83 -3.10 5.63 -2.13
C CYS A 83 -4.41 6.17 -1.52
N GLU A 84 -5.56 5.83 -2.10
CA GLU A 84 -6.88 6.25 -1.59
C GLU A 84 -7.35 5.33 -0.46
N GLU A 85 -7.26 4.02 -0.65
CA GLU A 85 -7.70 3.02 0.34
C GLU A 85 -6.96 3.17 1.67
N ALA A 86 -5.64 3.36 1.63
CA ALA A 86 -4.82 3.62 2.81
C ALA A 86 -4.93 5.06 3.34
N ARG A 87 -5.71 5.94 2.71
CA ARG A 87 -5.78 7.38 3.04
C ARG A 87 -4.39 7.98 3.22
N CYS A 88 -3.51 7.71 2.24
CA CYS A 88 -2.10 8.05 2.32
C CYS A 88 -1.91 9.57 2.48
N PRO A 89 -1.20 10.06 3.50
CA PRO A 89 -0.97 11.49 3.71
C PRO A 89 -0.12 12.12 2.61
N ASN A 90 0.61 11.32 1.83
CA ASN A 90 1.49 11.77 0.76
C ASN A 90 0.83 11.75 -0.62
N ILE A 91 -0.45 11.42 -0.72
CA ILE A 91 -1.17 11.30 -2.00
C ILE A 91 -1.04 12.54 -2.88
N HIS A 92 -1.12 13.73 -2.26
CA HIS A 92 -0.99 15.01 -2.98
C HIS A 92 0.38 15.19 -3.61
N ASP A 93 1.44 14.81 -2.90
CA ASP A 93 2.82 14.92 -3.40
C ASP A 93 3.09 13.86 -4.48
N CYS A 94 2.74 12.60 -4.25
CA CYS A 94 2.97 11.51 -5.19
C CYS A 94 2.21 11.73 -6.50
N TRP A 95 0.90 12.00 -6.44
CA TRP A 95 0.09 12.23 -7.64
C TRP A 95 0.46 13.54 -8.34
N GLY A 96 0.86 14.56 -7.57
CA GLY A 96 1.40 15.81 -8.11
C GLY A 96 2.70 15.63 -8.89
N ARG A 97 3.45 14.55 -8.63
CA ARG A 97 4.64 14.13 -9.38
C ARG A 97 4.36 13.09 -10.46
N GLY A 98 3.11 12.67 -10.62
CA GLY A 98 2.72 11.63 -11.57
C GLY A 98 3.09 10.21 -11.10
N THR A 99 3.10 9.95 -9.79
CA THR A 99 3.39 8.64 -9.21
C THR A 99 2.17 8.09 -8.50
N ALA A 100 1.79 6.85 -8.75
CA ALA A 100 0.70 6.16 -8.05
C ALA A 100 1.11 4.73 -7.68
N THR A 101 0.46 4.19 -6.62
CA THR A 101 0.72 2.84 -6.11
C THR A 101 -0.50 1.96 -6.33
N PHE A 102 -0.27 0.80 -6.91
CA PHE A 102 -1.27 -0.23 -7.21
C PHE A 102 -0.95 -1.50 -6.45
N MET A 103 -1.97 -2.19 -5.97
CA MET A 103 -1.84 -3.50 -5.35
C MET A 103 -2.34 -4.57 -6.31
N ILE A 104 -1.58 -5.65 -6.43
CA ILE A 104 -1.88 -6.80 -7.28
C ILE A 104 -1.90 -8.10 -6.48
N ALA A 105 -2.26 -9.19 -7.15
CA ALA A 105 -2.48 -10.52 -6.57
C ALA A 105 -3.70 -10.59 -5.64
N GLY A 106 -4.66 -9.67 -5.85
CA GLY A 106 -5.86 -9.54 -5.07
C GLY A 106 -5.71 -8.63 -3.84
N ASP A 107 -6.72 -8.62 -2.99
CA ASP A 107 -6.88 -7.77 -1.81
C ASP A 107 -6.79 -8.53 -0.47
N VAL A 108 -6.53 -9.85 -0.52
CA VAL A 108 -6.46 -10.73 0.65
C VAL A 108 -5.08 -11.37 0.76
N CYS A 109 -4.39 -11.12 1.88
CA CYS A 109 -3.06 -11.60 2.15
C CYS A 109 -3.09 -12.95 2.90
N THR A 110 -2.12 -13.83 2.65
CA THR A 110 -1.95 -15.06 3.44
C THR A 110 -1.33 -14.80 4.81
N ARG A 111 -0.77 -13.61 5.06
CA ARG A 111 -0.05 -13.26 6.29
C ARG A 111 -0.76 -12.20 7.11
N GLY A 112 -0.75 -12.37 8.45
CA GLY A 112 -1.43 -11.50 9.41
C GLY A 112 -0.49 -10.58 10.18
N CYS A 113 0.25 -9.70 9.49
CA CYS A 113 1.09 -8.70 10.17
C CYS A 113 0.23 -7.69 10.94
N ARG A 114 0.56 -7.44 12.22
CA ARG A 114 -0.29 -6.65 13.14
C ARG A 114 -0.42 -5.17 12.78
N PHE A 115 0.49 -4.65 11.98
CA PHE A 115 0.48 -3.26 11.51
C PHE A 115 -0.26 -3.07 10.18
N CYS A 116 -0.59 -4.18 9.48
CA CYS A 116 -1.20 -4.14 8.17
C CYS A 116 -2.72 -4.11 8.27
N ALA A 117 -3.36 -3.30 7.43
CA ALA A 117 -4.82 -3.19 7.36
C ALA A 117 -5.45 -4.11 6.29
N VAL A 118 -4.62 -4.81 5.50
CA VAL A 118 -5.07 -5.74 4.46
C VAL A 118 -5.77 -6.93 5.11
N ASP A 119 -6.90 -7.34 4.54
CA ASP A 119 -7.64 -8.52 4.99
C ASP A 119 -6.80 -9.79 4.81
N THR A 120 -7.02 -10.77 5.71
CA THR A 120 -6.19 -11.97 5.74
C THR A 120 -7.01 -13.25 5.68
N ALA A 121 -6.58 -14.19 4.85
CA ALA A 121 -7.15 -15.53 4.80
C ALA A 121 -6.05 -16.56 4.52
N LYS A 122 -6.25 -17.78 5.05
CA LYS A 122 -5.34 -18.90 4.76
C LYS A 122 -5.39 -19.32 3.29
N ASN A 123 -6.57 -19.24 2.70
CA ASN A 123 -6.84 -19.56 1.30
C ASN A 123 -7.52 -18.34 0.66
N PRO A 124 -6.76 -17.37 0.14
CA PRO A 124 -7.31 -16.23 -0.59
C PRO A 124 -8.04 -16.69 -1.88
N PRO A 125 -8.87 -15.83 -2.46
CA PRO A 125 -9.42 -16.09 -3.80
C PRO A 125 -8.31 -16.37 -4.82
N PRO A 126 -8.60 -17.13 -5.90
CA PRO A 126 -7.63 -17.35 -6.97
C PRO A 126 -7.25 -16.01 -7.62
N LEU A 127 -6.04 -15.98 -8.21
CA LEU A 127 -5.58 -14.80 -8.94
C LEU A 127 -6.52 -14.51 -10.13
N ASN A 128 -6.85 -13.24 -10.31
CA ASN A 128 -7.64 -12.81 -11.46
C ASN A 128 -6.75 -12.82 -12.74
N PRO A 129 -7.07 -13.63 -13.76
CA PRO A 129 -6.30 -13.66 -14.99
C PRO A 129 -6.33 -12.35 -15.79
N GLU A 130 -7.36 -11.51 -15.60
CA GLU A 130 -7.50 -10.20 -16.26
C GLU A 130 -6.76 -9.08 -15.52
N GLU A 131 -6.28 -9.30 -14.30
CA GLU A 131 -5.61 -8.28 -13.50
C GLU A 131 -4.43 -7.60 -14.24
N PRO A 132 -3.58 -8.31 -15.00
CA PRO A 132 -2.53 -7.67 -15.80
C PRO A 132 -3.06 -6.65 -16.81
N SER A 133 -4.13 -6.98 -17.52
CA SER A 133 -4.78 -6.10 -18.50
C SER A 133 -5.47 -4.91 -17.81
N ASP A 134 -6.17 -5.16 -16.73
CA ASP A 134 -6.87 -4.15 -15.95
C ASP A 134 -5.90 -3.14 -15.36
N LEU A 135 -4.78 -3.61 -14.77
CA LEU A 135 -3.71 -2.77 -14.24
C LEU A 135 -3.11 -1.87 -15.32
N ALA A 136 -2.74 -2.45 -16.46
CA ALA A 136 -2.15 -1.70 -17.57
C ALA A 136 -3.13 -0.63 -18.10
N GLY A 137 -4.42 -0.98 -18.21
CA GLY A 137 -5.49 -0.05 -18.58
C GLY A 137 -5.72 1.07 -17.57
N ALA A 138 -5.62 0.77 -16.28
CA ALA A 138 -5.72 1.76 -15.22
C ALA A 138 -4.56 2.76 -15.27
N ILE A 139 -3.33 2.28 -15.40
CA ILE A 139 -2.11 3.10 -15.49
C ILE A 139 -2.15 4.03 -16.71
N GLU A 140 -2.55 3.50 -17.88
CA GLU A 140 -2.73 4.30 -19.09
C GLU A 140 -3.75 5.43 -18.89
N LYS A 141 -4.94 5.09 -18.39
CA LYS A 141 -6.02 6.06 -18.15
C LYS A 141 -5.64 7.13 -17.13
N MET A 142 -4.86 6.79 -16.12
CA MET A 142 -4.39 7.75 -15.12
C MET A 142 -3.32 8.70 -15.64
N GLY A 143 -2.63 8.37 -16.74
CA GLY A 143 -1.60 9.20 -17.34
C GLY A 143 -0.44 9.49 -16.40
N ILE A 144 -0.05 8.53 -15.57
CA ILE A 144 1.06 8.66 -14.63
C ILE A 144 2.40 8.42 -15.31
N GLU A 145 3.47 8.95 -14.70
CA GLU A 145 4.84 8.82 -15.20
C GLU A 145 5.61 7.69 -14.50
N HIS A 146 5.14 7.29 -13.30
CA HIS A 146 5.79 6.26 -12.49
C HIS A 146 4.76 5.44 -11.72
N ALA A 147 4.74 4.13 -11.97
CA ALA A 147 3.87 3.18 -11.29
C ALA A 147 4.65 2.40 -10.22
N VAL A 148 4.20 2.45 -8.98
CA VAL A 148 4.66 1.55 -7.92
C VAL A 148 3.69 0.39 -7.85
N ILE A 149 4.15 -0.83 -8.08
CA ILE A 149 3.34 -2.05 -8.04
C ILE A 149 3.71 -2.81 -6.78
N THR A 150 2.77 -2.91 -5.86
CA THR A 150 2.91 -3.69 -4.62
C THR A 150 1.99 -4.91 -4.65
N VAL A 151 2.08 -5.77 -3.63
CA VAL A 151 1.38 -7.06 -3.64
C VAL A 151 1.11 -7.54 -2.23
N VAL A 152 0.08 -8.35 -2.11
CA VAL A 152 -0.17 -9.18 -0.94
C VAL A 152 0.72 -10.43 -0.97
N ASN A 153 1.05 -11.00 0.19
CA ASN A 153 1.72 -12.31 0.22
C ASN A 153 0.74 -13.41 -0.22
N ARG A 154 1.24 -14.30 -1.07
CA ARG A 154 0.51 -15.45 -1.62
C ARG A 154 1.29 -16.75 -1.35
N ASP A 155 1.49 -17.06 -0.06
CA ASP A 155 2.15 -18.32 0.36
C ASP A 155 1.34 -19.58 0.01
N ASP A 156 0.12 -19.41 -0.48
CA ASP A 156 -0.75 -20.45 -1.03
C ASP A 156 -0.34 -20.88 -2.46
N ILE A 157 0.49 -20.07 -3.14
CA ILE A 157 0.96 -20.31 -4.50
C ILE A 157 2.45 -20.70 -4.45
N PRO A 158 2.89 -21.77 -5.16
CA PRO A 158 4.24 -22.31 -5.04
C PRO A 158 5.37 -21.31 -5.34
N ASP A 159 5.15 -20.35 -6.26
CA ASP A 159 6.11 -19.32 -6.62
C ASP A 159 5.88 -17.99 -5.88
N GLY A 160 5.01 -17.98 -4.87
CA GLY A 160 4.62 -16.77 -4.15
C GLY A 160 3.93 -15.72 -5.01
N GLY A 161 3.44 -16.09 -6.20
CA GLY A 161 2.83 -15.20 -7.18
C GLY A 161 3.81 -14.53 -8.15
N ALA A 162 5.09 -14.90 -8.16
CA ALA A 162 6.13 -14.28 -9.00
C ALA A 162 5.76 -14.28 -10.50
N SER A 163 5.21 -15.36 -11.01
CA SER A 163 4.75 -15.46 -12.41
C SER A 163 3.63 -14.48 -12.73
N HIS A 164 2.73 -14.25 -11.78
CA HIS A 164 1.64 -13.29 -11.94
C HIS A 164 2.16 -11.85 -11.90
N TYR A 165 3.10 -11.55 -11.01
CA TYR A 165 3.82 -10.27 -10.99
C TYR A 165 4.42 -9.94 -12.34
N ARG A 166 5.16 -10.92 -12.87
CA ARG A 166 5.81 -10.76 -14.17
C ARG A 166 4.82 -10.42 -15.27
N LYS A 167 3.66 -11.10 -15.32
CA LYS A 167 2.59 -10.82 -16.29
C LYS A 167 2.06 -9.39 -16.14
N CYS A 168 1.81 -8.94 -14.90
CA CYS A 168 1.35 -7.58 -14.63
C CYS A 168 2.35 -6.53 -15.13
N ILE A 169 3.62 -6.70 -14.81
CA ILE A 169 4.68 -5.76 -15.20
C ILE A 169 4.85 -5.72 -16.72
N MET A 170 4.86 -6.89 -17.38
CA MET A 170 4.97 -6.96 -18.83
C MET A 170 3.78 -6.30 -19.53
N ALA A 171 2.55 -6.54 -19.05
CA ALA A 171 1.36 -5.89 -19.59
C ALA A 171 1.41 -4.36 -19.46
N VAL A 172 1.91 -3.85 -18.33
CA VAL A 172 2.11 -2.41 -18.14
C VAL A 172 3.17 -1.87 -19.10
N HIS A 173 4.30 -2.57 -19.24
CA HIS A 173 5.38 -2.14 -20.13
C HIS A 173 4.98 -2.14 -21.61
N GLU A 174 4.26 -3.17 -22.05
CA GLU A 174 3.77 -3.28 -23.42
C GLU A 174 2.78 -2.16 -23.78
N ARG A 175 1.90 -1.80 -22.84
CA ARG A 175 0.86 -0.79 -23.05
C ARG A 175 1.35 0.63 -22.81
N CYS A 176 2.26 0.81 -21.84
CA CYS A 176 2.77 2.09 -21.39
C CYS A 176 4.31 2.08 -21.29
N PRO A 177 5.06 1.98 -22.40
CA PRO A 177 6.51 1.76 -22.40
C PRO A 177 7.31 2.91 -21.75
N GLU A 178 6.76 4.12 -21.72
CA GLU A 178 7.40 5.30 -21.12
C GLU A 178 7.24 5.36 -19.60
N VAL A 179 6.29 4.61 -19.02
CA VAL A 179 6.05 4.61 -17.58
C VAL A 179 7.18 3.90 -16.85
N GLY A 180 7.76 4.58 -15.85
CA GLY A 180 8.73 3.96 -14.96
C GLY A 180 8.03 2.97 -14.02
N ILE A 181 8.52 1.75 -13.95
CA ILE A 181 7.96 0.71 -13.09
C ILE A 181 8.87 0.49 -11.88
N GLU A 182 8.30 0.58 -10.70
CA GLU A 182 8.88 0.17 -9.42
C GLU A 182 8.09 -0.99 -8.87
N ILE A 183 8.76 -2.03 -8.39
CA ILE A 183 8.08 -3.11 -7.67
C ILE A 183 8.42 -3.05 -6.18
N LEU A 184 7.38 -3.04 -5.34
CA LEU A 184 7.49 -3.24 -3.91
C LEU A 184 7.11 -4.69 -3.62
N CYS A 185 8.10 -5.57 -3.73
CA CYS A 185 7.95 -7.01 -3.71
C CYS A 185 7.69 -7.56 -2.30
N SER A 186 6.97 -8.68 -2.20
CA SER A 186 6.95 -9.52 -1.01
C SER A 186 8.30 -10.25 -0.84
N ASP A 187 8.47 -10.99 0.26
CA ASP A 187 9.67 -11.80 0.48
C ASP A 187 9.64 -13.16 -0.23
N LEU A 188 8.56 -13.45 -0.99
CA LEU A 188 8.35 -14.69 -1.74
C LEU A 188 8.62 -15.97 -0.89
N ASP A 189 8.35 -15.88 0.42
CA ASP A 189 8.67 -16.92 1.42
C ASP A 189 10.17 -17.35 1.41
N GLY A 190 11.06 -16.45 1.01
CA GLY A 190 12.49 -16.70 0.88
C GLY A 190 12.88 -17.50 -0.36
N ASN A 191 11.97 -17.73 -1.31
CA ASN A 191 12.23 -18.50 -2.54
C ASN A 191 13.07 -17.66 -3.53
N LEU A 192 14.36 -17.96 -3.58
CA LEU A 192 15.32 -17.25 -4.44
C LEU A 192 15.17 -17.58 -5.93
N GLU A 193 14.62 -18.74 -6.27
CA GLU A 193 14.31 -19.10 -7.66
C GLU A 193 13.17 -18.23 -8.20
N SER A 194 12.11 -18.06 -7.40
CA SER A 194 11.01 -17.13 -7.71
C SER A 194 11.50 -15.69 -7.82
N LEU A 195 12.39 -15.25 -6.93
CA LEU A 195 12.99 -13.91 -7.00
C LEU A 195 13.80 -13.74 -8.29
N ARG A 196 14.60 -14.72 -8.67
CA ARG A 196 15.38 -14.70 -9.91
C ARG A 196 14.47 -14.64 -11.13
N SER A 197 13.50 -15.54 -11.21
CA SER A 197 12.50 -15.56 -12.29
C SER A 197 11.72 -14.22 -12.42
N LEU A 198 11.47 -13.57 -11.29
CA LEU A 198 10.83 -12.27 -11.27
C LEU A 198 11.73 -11.17 -11.83
N LEU A 199 13.02 -11.17 -11.49
CA LEU A 199 13.94 -10.05 -11.79
C LEU A 199 14.66 -10.16 -13.14
N GLU A 200 14.87 -11.36 -13.66
CA GLU A 200 15.55 -11.57 -14.94
C GLU A 200 14.76 -10.90 -16.08
N ASP A 201 15.44 -10.05 -16.86
CA ASP A 201 14.92 -9.36 -18.05
C ASP A 201 13.63 -8.55 -17.85
N LEU A 202 13.28 -8.22 -16.63
CA LEU A 202 12.08 -7.44 -16.35
C LEU A 202 12.33 -5.94 -16.53
N PRO A 203 11.44 -5.19 -17.20
CA PRO A 203 11.61 -3.77 -17.48
C PRO A 203 11.23 -2.89 -16.27
N ILE A 204 11.91 -3.11 -15.15
CA ILE A 204 11.72 -2.32 -13.92
C ILE A 204 12.87 -1.34 -13.72
N ARG A 205 12.55 -0.17 -13.15
CA ARG A 205 13.54 0.85 -12.76
C ARG A 205 13.99 0.71 -11.32
N VAL A 206 13.13 0.21 -10.45
CA VAL A 206 13.39 0.07 -9.02
C VAL A 206 12.84 -1.25 -8.52
N PHE A 207 13.66 -1.96 -7.76
CA PHE A 207 13.23 -3.06 -6.90
C PHE A 207 13.24 -2.58 -5.45
N ALA A 208 12.12 -2.69 -4.76
CA ALA A 208 11.96 -2.34 -3.36
C ALA A 208 11.44 -3.53 -2.55
N HIS A 209 11.86 -3.63 -1.31
CA HIS A 209 11.34 -4.58 -0.33
C HIS A 209 11.43 -3.98 1.08
N ASN A 210 10.37 -4.14 1.87
CA ASN A 210 10.27 -3.55 3.20
C ASN A 210 10.90 -4.45 4.25
N VAL A 211 11.72 -3.90 5.13
CA VAL A 211 12.21 -4.59 6.34
C VAL A 211 11.28 -4.41 7.54
N GLU A 212 10.30 -3.50 7.44
CA GLU A 212 9.18 -3.21 8.33
C GLU A 212 9.58 -2.80 9.76
N CYS A 213 10.44 -3.55 10.43
CA CYS A 213 10.82 -3.27 11.81
C CYS A 213 12.25 -3.79 12.10
N VAL A 214 12.77 -3.41 13.28
CA VAL A 214 14.05 -3.95 13.78
C VAL A 214 13.87 -5.40 14.26
N PRO A 215 14.94 -6.24 14.23
CA PRO A 215 14.84 -7.68 14.51
C PRO A 215 14.13 -8.04 15.82
N ARG A 216 14.34 -7.26 16.88
CA ARG A 216 13.70 -7.50 18.19
C ARG A 216 12.18 -7.39 18.19
N LEU A 217 11.58 -6.79 17.17
CA LEU A 217 10.14 -6.60 17.04
C LEU A 217 9.47 -7.56 16.06
N ASP A 218 10.23 -8.33 15.29
CA ASP A 218 9.69 -9.24 14.26
C ASP A 218 8.52 -10.08 14.80
N ASN A 219 8.75 -10.85 15.85
CA ASN A 219 7.75 -11.75 16.45
C ASN A 219 6.55 -11.03 17.07
N HIS A 220 6.64 -9.71 17.26
CA HIS A 220 5.58 -8.93 17.88
C HIS A 220 4.69 -8.22 16.85
N VAL A 221 5.24 -7.89 15.69
CA VAL A 221 4.53 -7.03 14.71
C VAL A 221 4.38 -7.66 13.34
N ARG A 222 5.30 -8.56 12.92
CA ARG A 222 5.21 -9.26 11.64
C ARG A 222 4.53 -10.63 11.79
N ASP A 223 4.05 -11.17 10.68
CA ASP A 223 3.66 -12.58 10.61
C ASP A 223 4.88 -13.48 10.89
N ARG A 224 4.67 -14.63 11.53
CA ARG A 224 5.74 -15.56 11.92
C ARG A 224 6.58 -16.09 10.76
N ARG A 225 6.09 -16.04 9.52
CA ARG A 225 6.79 -16.45 8.29
C ARG A 225 7.70 -15.37 7.73
N ALA A 226 7.57 -14.15 8.22
CA ALA A 226 8.41 -13.03 7.82
C ALA A 226 9.47 -12.74 8.87
N SER A 227 10.70 -12.43 8.45
CA SER A 227 11.76 -12.02 9.35
C SER A 227 12.64 -10.93 8.76
N PHE A 228 13.29 -10.17 9.64
CA PHE A 228 14.26 -9.15 9.24
C PHE A 228 15.41 -9.74 8.41
N SER A 229 15.93 -10.90 8.83
CA SER A 229 17.01 -11.58 8.11
C SER A 229 16.58 -12.06 6.71
N GLN A 230 15.36 -12.58 6.57
CA GLN A 230 14.79 -12.95 5.26
C GLN A 230 14.65 -11.73 4.35
N SER A 231 14.15 -10.62 4.86
CA SER A 231 14.03 -9.37 4.12
C SER A 231 15.39 -8.85 3.64
N LEU A 232 16.42 -8.88 4.49
CA LEU A 232 17.78 -8.52 4.09
C LEU A 232 18.36 -9.47 3.04
N ASN A 233 18.08 -10.77 3.15
CA ASN A 233 18.53 -11.75 2.17
C ASN A 233 17.90 -11.48 0.80
N ILE A 234 16.59 -11.23 0.72
CA ILE A 234 15.90 -10.86 -0.52
C ILE A 234 16.54 -9.62 -1.16
N LEU A 235 16.80 -8.57 -0.40
CA LEU A 235 17.47 -7.35 -0.90
C LEU A 235 18.89 -7.64 -1.40
N SER A 236 19.64 -8.45 -0.67
CA SER A 236 21.01 -8.83 -1.05
C SER A 236 21.04 -9.66 -2.32
N GLU A 237 20.14 -10.65 -2.45
CA GLU A 237 20.06 -11.49 -3.64
C GLU A 237 19.52 -10.70 -4.85
N ALA A 238 18.53 -9.83 -4.66
CA ALA A 238 18.06 -8.95 -5.72
C ALA A 238 19.20 -8.09 -6.28
N LYS A 239 20.07 -7.54 -5.41
CA LYS A 239 21.24 -6.75 -5.83
C LYS A 239 22.30 -7.58 -6.57
N LYS A 240 22.41 -8.89 -6.29
CA LYS A 240 23.31 -9.79 -7.03
C LYS A 240 22.75 -10.13 -8.42
N ILE A 241 21.41 -10.31 -8.52
CA ILE A 241 20.74 -10.61 -9.79
C ILE A 241 20.76 -9.36 -10.70
N ARG A 242 20.48 -8.20 -10.12
CA ARG A 242 20.44 -6.90 -10.81
C ARG A 242 21.39 -5.92 -10.12
N PRO A 243 22.67 -5.89 -10.49
CA PRO A 243 23.67 -5.01 -9.86
C PRO A 243 23.57 -3.54 -10.27
N ASP A 244 22.84 -3.21 -11.32
CA ASP A 244 22.57 -1.89 -11.90
C ASP A 244 21.57 -1.00 -11.12
#